data_3fb098dac0550a73025c0caea03803a3
#
_entry.id   3fb098dac0550a73025c0caea03803a3
#
_cell.length_a   1.000
_cell.length_b   1.000
_cell.length_c   1.000
_cell.angle_alpha   90.00
_cell.angle_beta   90.00
_cell.angle_gamma   90.00
#
_symmetry.space_group_name_H-M   'P 1'
#
loop_
_entity.id
_entity.type
_entity.pdbx_description
1 polymer ?
#
loop_
_entity_poly.entity_id
_entity_poly.type
_entity_poly.pdbx_seq_one_letter_code
_entity_poly.pdbx_strand_id
1 'polypeptide(L)'
;MLLNMSTVARDYKDLVTSWMEQIALDLSSENDAHVEMIRRASFLIRNREVQATEYNHLYEQLDLTISTGNQAYVTVDFFEKQLTCTCDYNLISSDETYCEHVVAAAMFLYQYQHSVQKWVADWRTKKTVQTQLIIQERTPAAWQSMAQAVVHSYAPKNHYIEPYLLTSIDARIHERLALHTPVEREWRLLYKLYMELYVLNALWPHIYDPNKNAGLMFTYFLSRKQDDIVSLMDDMGDGLKLFEMDAFFTNVEDMLHTLLLEQEGYDSERFAIYCHYWQYVQRNKTVRKREVERLANSTYDMHMIELFFALLLQDEDKIFAVKEHSAVYCSYYLELASIAYSVKSMRSYEHLLKLVLLDLEAYTNKYVPGAFHKIHAEKMMAMYAHISLNEHEEHMLYRALGAYGLQFYSMSLIQQQRYREWVALHMMKPTSLLDAEMSGLKDVLAHEPALLLPLYHLFALREVEQKSRSHYKQAVRIWKMMKSAAKKANKLAYFEQYIEAMQQQFKRLRALQEEMEKGKLFT
;
A
#
# COMPACT_ATOMS: atom_id res chain seq x y z
N MET A 1 46.79 -29.59 11.64
CA MET A 1 46.91 -28.66 12.79
C MET A 1 45.78 -28.97 13.73
N LEU A 2 46.02 -29.32 14.99
CA LEU A 2 44.91 -29.56 15.94
C LEU A 2 44.14 -28.26 16.14
N LEU A 3 42.86 -28.30 15.90
CA LEU A 3 41.95 -27.13 16.00
C LEU A 3 41.93 -26.66 17.45
N ASN A 4 42.46 -25.48 17.76
CA ASN A 4 42.41 -24.93 19.12
C ASN A 4 41.15 -24.10 19.32
N MET A 5 40.07 -24.79 19.70
CA MET A 5 38.76 -24.20 19.90
C MET A 5 38.73 -23.06 20.92
N SER A 6 39.62 -23.11 21.94
CA SER A 6 39.69 -22.04 22.94
C SER A 6 40.23 -20.73 22.34
N THR A 7 41.04 -20.79 21.29
CA THR A 7 41.52 -19.60 20.56
C THR A 7 40.40 -19.03 19.71
N VAL A 8 39.73 -19.86 18.89
CA VAL A 8 38.60 -19.44 18.05
C VAL A 8 37.51 -18.80 18.89
N ALA A 9 37.08 -19.46 19.96
CA ALA A 9 36.02 -18.91 20.85
C ALA A 9 36.44 -17.60 21.51
N ARG A 10 37.71 -17.39 21.81
CA ARG A 10 38.22 -16.15 22.39
C ARG A 10 38.23 -15.01 21.39
N ASP A 11 38.63 -15.27 20.14
CA ASP A 11 38.75 -14.26 19.11
C ASP A 11 37.35 -13.70 18.72
N TYR A 12 36.30 -14.51 18.83
CA TYR A 12 34.91 -14.13 18.57
C TYR A 12 34.03 -14.01 19.83
N LYS A 13 34.64 -13.73 20.98
CA LYS A 13 33.96 -13.68 22.28
C LYS A 13 32.70 -12.82 22.30
N ASP A 14 32.82 -11.59 21.78
CA ASP A 14 31.72 -10.62 21.84
C ASP A 14 30.56 -11.03 20.93
N LEU A 15 30.87 -11.65 19.78
CA LEU A 15 29.88 -12.20 18.87
C LEU A 15 29.14 -13.39 19.49
N VAL A 16 29.87 -14.33 20.10
CA VAL A 16 29.28 -15.50 20.78
C VAL A 16 28.41 -15.05 21.95
N THR A 17 28.85 -14.06 22.70
CA THR A 17 28.04 -13.48 23.80
C THR A 17 26.77 -12.85 23.26
N SER A 18 26.85 -12.09 22.16
CA SER A 18 25.70 -11.50 21.50
C SER A 18 24.68 -12.55 21.01
N TRP A 19 25.15 -13.69 20.44
CA TRP A 19 24.25 -14.79 20.08
C TRP A 19 23.54 -15.40 21.27
N MET A 20 24.25 -15.62 22.40
CA MET A 20 23.64 -16.16 23.60
C MET A 20 22.64 -15.18 24.25
N GLU A 21 22.90 -13.88 24.15
CA GLU A 21 21.95 -12.84 24.58
C GLU A 21 20.71 -12.82 23.67
N GLN A 22 20.91 -12.96 22.34
CA GLN A 22 19.83 -13.04 21.39
C GLN A 22 18.96 -14.29 21.61
N ILE A 23 19.56 -15.45 21.77
CA ILE A 23 18.85 -16.69 22.14
C ILE A 23 18.05 -16.50 23.43
N ALA A 24 18.61 -15.79 24.44
CA ALA A 24 17.90 -15.52 25.69
C ALA A 24 16.71 -14.56 25.53
N LEU A 25 16.74 -13.70 24.51
CA LEU A 25 15.64 -12.79 24.17
C LEU A 25 14.55 -13.50 23.36
N ASP A 26 14.95 -14.33 22.41
CA ASP A 26 14.04 -14.98 21.46
C ASP A 26 13.31 -16.17 22.07
N LEU A 27 13.99 -16.94 22.92
CA LEU A 27 13.41 -18.12 23.56
C LEU A 27 12.83 -17.79 24.93
N SER A 28 11.53 -18.03 25.10
CA SER A 28 10.83 -17.79 26.37
C SER A 28 10.93 -18.97 27.33
N SER A 29 11.25 -18.71 28.61
CA SER A 29 11.23 -19.73 29.66
C SER A 29 9.80 -20.13 30.08
N GLU A 30 8.77 -19.48 29.58
CA GLU A 30 7.35 -19.82 29.80
C GLU A 30 6.78 -20.70 28.68
N ASN A 31 7.51 -20.89 27.57
CA ASN A 31 7.12 -21.78 26.48
C ASN A 31 7.77 -23.14 26.65
N ASP A 32 6.96 -24.18 26.83
CA ASP A 32 7.43 -25.56 27.05
C ASP A 32 8.32 -26.08 25.90
N ALA A 33 8.04 -25.69 24.65
CA ALA A 33 8.87 -26.09 23.51
C ALA A 33 10.26 -25.44 23.57
N HIS A 34 10.35 -24.17 23.96
CA HIS A 34 11.62 -23.47 24.13
C HIS A 34 12.42 -24.01 25.32
N VAL A 35 11.73 -24.33 26.42
CA VAL A 35 12.35 -24.97 27.61
C VAL A 35 12.94 -26.33 27.23
N GLU A 36 12.20 -27.11 26.45
CA GLU A 36 12.68 -28.41 25.97
C GLU A 36 13.86 -28.25 25.00
N MET A 37 13.81 -27.27 24.08
CA MET A 37 14.92 -26.96 23.16
C MET A 37 16.21 -26.60 23.91
N ILE A 38 16.13 -25.70 24.90
CA ILE A 38 17.28 -25.31 25.74
C ILE A 38 17.79 -26.52 26.55
N ARG A 39 16.86 -27.35 27.05
CA ARG A 39 17.22 -28.57 27.80
C ARG A 39 18.00 -29.56 26.92
N ARG A 40 17.52 -29.80 25.69
CA ARG A 40 18.18 -30.68 24.70
C ARG A 40 19.53 -30.15 24.29
N ALA A 41 19.62 -28.87 23.92
CA ALA A 41 20.88 -28.23 23.60
C ALA A 41 21.92 -28.35 24.71
N SER A 42 21.52 -28.09 25.97
CA SER A 42 22.39 -28.24 27.13
C SER A 42 22.82 -29.71 27.37
N PHE A 43 21.95 -30.67 27.08
CA PHE A 43 22.25 -32.08 27.14
C PHE A 43 23.34 -32.49 26.15
N LEU A 44 23.23 -32.01 24.89
CA LEU A 44 24.22 -32.26 23.84
C LEU A 44 25.62 -31.75 24.24
N ILE A 45 25.70 -30.56 24.83
CA ILE A 45 26.97 -30.02 25.34
C ILE A 45 27.55 -30.87 26.48
N ARG A 46 26.72 -31.22 27.47
CA ARG A 46 27.13 -32.00 28.64
C ARG A 46 27.64 -33.40 28.25
N ASN A 47 27.03 -34.01 27.24
CA ASN A 47 27.39 -35.33 26.76
C ASN A 47 28.54 -35.31 25.72
N ARG A 48 29.07 -34.12 25.38
CA ARG A 48 30.15 -33.96 24.39
C ARG A 48 29.74 -34.45 23.00
N GLU A 49 28.48 -34.30 22.64
CA GLU A 49 27.92 -34.73 21.36
C GLU A 49 28.12 -33.65 20.26
N VAL A 50 28.60 -32.46 20.62
CA VAL A 50 28.99 -31.39 19.69
C VAL A 50 30.50 -31.44 19.50
N GLN A 51 30.96 -31.59 18.26
CA GLN A 51 32.40 -31.68 17.88
C GLN A 51 32.70 -30.72 16.74
N ALA A 52 33.82 -29.99 16.85
CA ALA A 52 34.33 -29.17 15.78
C ALA A 52 35.07 -30.06 14.78
N THR A 53 34.70 -29.98 13.52
CA THR A 53 35.27 -30.80 12.42
C THR A 53 36.28 -30.03 11.61
N GLU A 54 35.99 -28.82 11.21
CA GLU A 54 36.86 -28.01 10.35
C GLU A 54 36.73 -26.52 10.72
N TYR A 55 37.83 -25.77 10.61
CA TYR A 55 37.81 -24.31 10.66
C TYR A 55 38.52 -23.73 9.45
N ASN A 56 37.81 -22.99 8.64
CA ASN A 56 38.35 -22.34 7.44
C ASN A 56 38.73 -20.90 7.77
N HIS A 57 40.04 -20.63 7.84
CA HIS A 57 40.58 -19.31 8.16
C HIS A 57 40.33 -18.25 7.05
N LEU A 58 40.12 -18.66 5.79
CA LEU A 58 39.88 -17.72 4.69
C LEU A 58 38.46 -17.17 4.69
N TYR A 59 37.52 -17.99 5.08
CA TYR A 59 36.09 -17.64 5.12
C TYR A 59 35.58 -17.40 6.54
N GLU A 60 36.44 -17.51 7.55
CA GLU A 60 36.08 -17.41 8.96
C GLU A 60 34.88 -18.31 9.33
N GLN A 61 34.88 -19.54 8.82
CA GLN A 61 33.79 -20.50 9.02
C GLN A 61 34.27 -21.70 9.85
N LEU A 62 33.40 -22.12 10.79
CA LEU A 62 33.59 -23.29 11.64
C LEU A 62 32.45 -24.28 11.42
N ASP A 63 32.81 -25.50 11.02
CA ASP A 63 31.87 -26.59 10.89
C ASP A 63 31.83 -27.44 12.17
N LEU A 64 30.64 -27.67 12.66
CA LEU A 64 30.33 -28.49 13.83
C LEU A 64 29.50 -29.69 13.41
N THR A 65 29.85 -30.85 13.94
CA THR A 65 29.04 -32.07 13.84
C THR A 65 28.37 -32.34 15.18
N ILE A 66 27.08 -32.60 15.16
CA ILE A 66 26.28 -32.88 16.34
C ILE A 66 25.69 -34.29 16.20
N SER A 67 26.10 -35.18 17.11
CA SER A 67 25.72 -36.59 17.10
C SER A 67 24.41 -36.75 17.91
N THR A 68 23.30 -36.63 17.21
CA THR A 68 21.97 -37.05 17.72
C THR A 68 21.56 -38.33 16.99
N GLY A 69 20.40 -38.90 17.24
CA GLY A 69 19.90 -40.09 16.54
C GLY A 69 20.04 -39.98 15.00
N ASN A 70 19.90 -38.76 14.44
CA ASN A 70 20.32 -38.36 13.10
C ASN A 70 21.46 -37.35 13.22
N GLN A 71 22.53 -37.54 12.48
CA GLN A 71 23.66 -36.63 12.50
C GLN A 71 23.32 -35.29 11.86
N ALA A 72 23.52 -34.20 12.62
CA ALA A 72 23.27 -32.83 12.13
C ALA A 72 24.60 -32.08 11.97
N TYR A 73 24.66 -31.21 10.96
CA TYR A 73 25.84 -30.36 10.71
C TYR A 73 25.41 -28.90 10.93
N VAL A 74 26.24 -28.16 11.66
CA VAL A 74 26.04 -26.72 11.89
C VAL A 74 27.27 -25.99 11.40
N THR A 75 27.07 -25.06 10.47
CA THR A 75 28.10 -24.13 10.03
C THR A 75 27.95 -22.81 10.78
N VAL A 76 29.01 -22.38 11.44
CA VAL A 76 29.14 -21.10 12.11
C VAL A 76 29.93 -20.18 11.20
N ASP A 77 29.29 -19.17 10.64
CA ASP A 77 29.92 -18.14 9.83
C ASP A 77 30.15 -16.88 10.69
N PHE A 78 31.41 -16.62 11.02
CA PHE A 78 31.77 -15.49 11.87
C PHE A 78 31.80 -14.17 11.10
N PHE A 79 32.03 -14.22 9.78
CA PHE A 79 32.03 -13.05 8.93
C PHE A 79 30.60 -12.55 8.70
N GLU A 80 29.70 -13.43 8.25
CA GLU A 80 28.27 -13.13 8.06
C GLU A 80 27.48 -13.13 9.39
N LYS A 81 28.12 -13.55 10.48
CA LYS A 81 27.55 -13.63 11.83
C LYS A 81 26.30 -14.52 11.91
N GLN A 82 26.33 -15.66 11.22
CA GLN A 82 25.20 -16.58 11.10
C GLN A 82 25.53 -17.98 11.61
N LEU A 83 24.49 -18.68 12.05
CA LEU A 83 24.52 -20.09 12.42
C LEU A 83 23.51 -20.83 11.54
N THR A 84 23.95 -21.76 10.70
CA THR A 84 23.08 -22.54 9.81
C THR A 84 23.15 -24.02 10.16
N CYS A 85 22.01 -24.72 10.14
CA CYS A 85 21.91 -26.14 10.46
C CYS A 85 21.28 -26.92 9.30
N THR A 86 21.74 -28.17 9.08
CA THR A 86 21.21 -29.07 8.04
C THR A 86 20.05 -29.94 8.53
N CYS A 87 19.52 -29.73 9.73
CA CYS A 87 18.41 -30.55 10.24
C CYS A 87 17.08 -30.23 9.56
N ASP A 88 16.19 -31.21 9.49
CA ASP A 88 14.86 -31.10 8.86
C ASP A 88 13.95 -30.03 9.49
N TYR A 89 14.25 -29.58 10.70
CA TYR A 89 13.49 -28.55 11.39
C TYR A 89 13.51 -27.22 10.64
N ASN A 90 14.64 -26.85 10.01
CA ASN A 90 14.75 -25.64 9.19
C ASN A 90 14.05 -25.76 7.82
N LEU A 91 13.62 -26.96 7.42
CA LEU A 91 12.92 -27.21 6.15
C LEU A 91 11.40 -27.23 6.33
N ILE A 92 10.88 -27.44 7.54
CA ILE A 92 9.45 -27.67 7.82
C ILE A 92 8.76 -26.46 8.45
N SER A 93 9.47 -25.63 9.22
CA SER A 93 8.92 -24.44 9.84
C SER A 93 9.58 -23.17 9.31
N SER A 94 8.88 -22.46 8.46
CA SER A 94 9.30 -21.15 7.95
C SER A 94 9.39 -20.06 9.03
N ASP A 95 8.99 -20.35 10.27
CA ASP A 95 8.86 -19.37 11.35
C ASP A 95 9.82 -19.58 12.55
N GLU A 96 10.55 -20.69 12.64
CA GLU A 96 11.46 -20.92 13.78
C GLU A 96 12.93 -20.77 13.37
N THR A 97 13.56 -19.71 13.86
CA THR A 97 14.97 -19.38 13.61
C THR A 97 15.96 -20.28 14.35
N TYR A 98 15.51 -21.02 15.36
CA TYR A 98 16.33 -21.86 16.22
C TYR A 98 15.87 -23.31 16.22
N CYS A 99 16.82 -24.23 16.03
CA CYS A 99 16.68 -25.61 16.42
C CYS A 99 17.62 -25.92 17.58
N GLU A 100 17.43 -27.07 18.24
CA GLU A 100 18.31 -27.52 19.33
C GLU A 100 19.79 -27.58 18.94
N HIS A 101 20.09 -27.83 17.65
CA HIS A 101 21.47 -27.91 17.15
C HIS A 101 22.13 -26.54 17.02
N VAL A 102 21.41 -25.51 16.53
CA VAL A 102 21.91 -24.13 16.46
C VAL A 102 22.18 -23.59 17.87
N VAL A 103 21.25 -23.82 18.78
CA VAL A 103 21.42 -23.42 20.19
C VAL A 103 22.59 -24.17 20.84
N ALA A 104 22.75 -25.46 20.57
CA ALA A 104 23.88 -26.25 21.05
C ALA A 104 25.21 -25.75 20.47
N ALA A 105 25.27 -25.36 19.20
CA ALA A 105 26.46 -24.78 18.57
C ALA A 105 26.89 -23.46 19.24
N ALA A 106 25.94 -22.56 19.48
CA ALA A 106 26.20 -21.32 20.24
C ALA A 106 26.69 -21.60 21.67
N MET A 107 26.04 -22.51 22.39
CA MET A 107 26.47 -22.95 23.73
C MET A 107 27.83 -23.61 23.72
N PHE A 108 28.18 -24.37 22.66
CA PHE A 108 29.48 -25.00 22.50
C PHE A 108 30.60 -23.97 22.45
N LEU A 109 30.43 -22.89 21.71
CA LEU A 109 31.41 -21.80 21.68
C LEU A 109 31.45 -21.02 23.00
N TYR A 110 30.29 -20.79 23.59
CA TYR A 110 30.14 -20.03 24.83
C TYR A 110 30.81 -20.70 26.03
N GLN A 111 30.83 -22.06 26.11
CA GLN A 111 31.41 -22.81 27.24
C GLN A 111 32.90 -22.58 27.43
N TYR A 112 33.63 -22.14 26.37
CA TYR A 112 35.08 -21.90 26.50
C TYR A 112 35.41 -20.64 27.32
N GLN A 113 34.43 -19.81 27.61
CA GLN A 113 34.64 -18.55 28.30
C GLN A 113 33.66 -18.35 29.50
N HIS A 114 32.52 -18.99 29.44
CA HIS A 114 31.43 -18.81 30.40
C HIS A 114 30.78 -20.16 30.77
N SER A 115 30.09 -20.20 31.90
CA SER A 115 29.35 -21.39 32.28
C SER A 115 27.99 -21.44 31.62
N VAL A 116 27.78 -22.43 30.74
CA VAL A 116 26.47 -22.70 30.14
C VAL A 116 25.40 -23.02 31.20
N GLN A 117 25.78 -23.76 32.29
CA GLN A 117 24.86 -24.08 33.37
C GLN A 117 24.36 -22.82 34.10
N LYS A 118 25.28 -21.87 34.36
CA LYS A 118 24.92 -20.59 34.96
C LYS A 118 24.02 -19.80 34.04
N TRP A 119 24.34 -19.74 32.73
CA TRP A 119 23.53 -19.05 31.73
C TRP A 119 22.10 -19.62 31.68
N VAL A 120 21.93 -20.95 31.68
CA VAL A 120 20.60 -21.59 31.67
C VAL A 120 19.84 -21.29 32.97
N ALA A 121 20.51 -21.27 34.12
CA ALA A 121 19.87 -20.89 35.37
C ALA A 121 19.42 -19.44 35.38
N ASP A 122 20.29 -18.54 34.95
CA ASP A 122 20.00 -17.11 34.82
C ASP A 122 18.88 -16.84 33.77
N TRP A 123 18.87 -17.58 32.66
CA TRP A 123 17.81 -17.51 31.65
C TRP A 123 16.43 -17.88 32.22
N ARG A 124 16.38 -18.90 33.05
CA ARG A 124 15.13 -19.30 33.74
C ARG A 124 14.64 -18.25 34.75
N THR A 125 15.56 -17.59 35.46
CA THR A 125 15.23 -16.69 36.57
C THR A 125 15.08 -15.23 36.20
N LYS A 126 15.84 -14.71 35.22
CA LYS A 126 15.85 -13.29 34.86
C LYS A 126 14.53 -12.77 34.29
N LYS A 127 13.77 -13.60 33.60
CA LYS A 127 12.52 -13.16 32.96
C LYS A 127 11.38 -12.87 33.92
N THR A 128 11.29 -13.62 34.99
CA THR A 128 10.20 -13.45 35.98
C THR A 128 10.29 -12.11 36.72
N VAL A 129 11.48 -11.60 36.95
CA VAL A 129 11.68 -10.36 37.71
C VAL A 129 11.52 -9.11 36.82
N GLN A 130 12.05 -9.14 35.59
CA GLN A 130 11.94 -7.99 34.66
C GLN A 130 10.52 -7.81 34.14
N THR A 131 9.81 -8.89 33.81
CA THR A 131 8.44 -8.86 33.33
C THR A 131 7.46 -8.36 34.38
N GLN A 132 7.65 -8.78 35.67
CA GLN A 132 6.80 -8.31 36.78
C GLN A 132 6.99 -6.83 37.13
N LEU A 133 8.20 -6.28 36.99
CA LEU A 133 8.46 -4.86 37.28
C LEU A 133 7.92 -3.92 36.20
N ILE A 134 7.93 -4.34 34.93
CA ILE A 134 7.44 -3.54 33.79
C ILE A 134 5.91 -3.53 33.72
N ILE A 135 5.24 -4.60 34.13
CA ILE A 135 3.76 -4.71 34.08
C ILE A 135 3.09 -3.81 35.13
N GLN A 136 3.76 -3.42 36.22
CA GLN A 136 3.14 -2.66 37.31
C GLN A 136 3.02 -1.16 37.07
N GLU A 137 3.79 -0.56 36.15
CA GLU A 137 3.70 0.87 35.90
C GLU A 137 3.07 1.14 34.53
N ARG A 138 1.78 1.48 34.51
CA ARG A 138 1.11 2.00 33.31
C ARG A 138 1.46 3.47 33.12
N THR A 139 2.67 3.73 32.65
CA THR A 139 3.12 5.07 32.27
C THR A 139 3.64 5.08 30.83
N PRO A 140 3.54 6.19 30.11
CA PRO A 140 4.14 6.30 28.77
C PRO A 140 5.64 6.00 28.77
N ALA A 141 6.37 6.41 29.82
CA ALA A 141 7.79 6.15 29.96
C ALA A 141 8.12 4.65 30.06
N ALA A 142 7.30 3.89 30.80
CA ALA A 142 7.47 2.44 30.90
C ALA A 142 7.23 1.74 29.56
N TRP A 143 6.18 2.14 28.81
CA TRP A 143 5.90 1.62 27.47
C TRP A 143 7.02 1.96 26.50
N GLN A 144 7.50 3.19 26.53
CA GLN A 144 8.61 3.63 25.68
C GLN A 144 9.90 2.86 25.97
N SER A 145 10.27 2.71 27.24
CA SER A 145 11.47 1.96 27.64
C SER A 145 11.40 0.48 27.22
N MET A 146 10.23 -0.15 27.35
CA MET A 146 9.99 -1.52 26.91
C MET A 146 10.10 -1.62 25.38
N ALA A 147 9.42 -0.75 24.65
CA ALA A 147 9.47 -0.73 23.19
C ALA A 147 10.91 -0.50 22.70
N GLN A 148 11.63 0.42 23.31
CA GLN A 148 13.04 0.70 23.01
C GLN A 148 13.93 -0.53 23.21
N ALA A 149 13.75 -1.24 24.31
CA ALA A 149 14.54 -2.45 24.60
C ALA A 149 14.28 -3.54 23.56
N VAL A 150 13.00 -3.75 23.18
CA VAL A 150 12.64 -4.73 22.15
C VAL A 150 13.17 -4.33 20.79
N VAL A 151 12.93 -3.09 20.35
CA VAL A 151 13.43 -2.60 19.05
C VAL A 151 14.95 -2.71 18.99
N HIS A 152 15.66 -2.28 20.03
CA HIS A 152 17.13 -2.35 20.07
C HIS A 152 17.67 -3.78 19.93
N SER A 153 16.92 -4.78 20.40
CA SER A 153 17.30 -6.20 20.31
C SER A 153 17.19 -6.75 18.89
N TYR A 154 16.28 -6.22 18.07
CA TYR A 154 15.98 -6.73 16.73
C TYR A 154 16.37 -5.77 15.62
N ALA A 155 16.48 -4.45 15.90
CA ALA A 155 16.84 -3.47 14.90
C ALA A 155 18.24 -3.75 14.35
N PRO A 156 18.41 -3.71 13.03
CA PRO A 156 19.70 -3.98 12.41
C PRO A 156 20.71 -2.90 12.77
N LYS A 157 21.93 -3.29 12.99
CA LYS A 157 23.05 -2.36 13.22
C LYS A 157 23.51 -1.66 11.94
N ASN A 158 23.13 -2.18 10.77
CA ASN A 158 23.46 -1.63 9.46
C ASN A 158 22.33 -0.76 8.92
N HIS A 159 22.64 0.38 8.33
CA HIS A 159 21.64 1.31 7.74
C HIS A 159 20.87 0.74 6.55
N TYR A 160 21.37 -0.30 5.88
CA TYR A 160 20.70 -0.91 4.75
C TYR A 160 20.09 -2.25 5.13
N ILE A 161 18.79 -2.39 4.86
CA ILE A 161 18.05 -3.64 5.02
C ILE A 161 17.29 -3.93 3.74
N GLU A 162 17.25 -5.19 3.36
CA GLU A 162 16.34 -5.65 2.31
C GLU A 162 14.89 -5.57 2.78
N PRO A 163 13.93 -5.17 1.92
CA PRO A 163 12.52 -4.96 2.33
C PRO A 163 11.87 -6.17 2.99
N TYR A 164 12.19 -7.39 2.54
CA TYR A 164 11.67 -8.62 3.13
C TYR A 164 12.22 -8.87 4.54
N LEU A 165 13.47 -8.49 4.80
CA LEU A 165 14.07 -8.57 6.15
C LEU A 165 13.40 -7.57 7.10
N LEU A 166 13.11 -6.36 6.62
CA LEU A 166 12.40 -5.36 7.43
C LEU A 166 11.02 -5.89 7.86
N THR A 167 10.28 -6.52 6.95
CA THR A 167 8.99 -7.15 7.27
C THR A 167 9.14 -8.24 8.35
N SER A 168 10.17 -9.07 8.26
CA SER A 168 10.46 -10.09 9.27
C SER A 168 10.85 -9.50 10.62
N ILE A 169 11.67 -8.45 10.63
CA ILE A 169 12.10 -7.75 11.85
C ILE A 169 10.90 -7.10 12.52
N ASP A 170 10.08 -6.39 11.76
CA ASP A 170 8.86 -5.76 12.22
C ASP A 170 7.91 -6.79 12.86
N ALA A 171 7.68 -7.92 12.20
CA ALA A 171 6.83 -8.99 12.72
C ALA A 171 7.34 -9.54 14.06
N ARG A 172 8.66 -9.79 14.19
CA ARG A 172 9.27 -10.28 15.43
C ARG A 172 9.19 -9.25 16.57
N ILE A 173 9.41 -7.97 16.27
CA ILE A 173 9.25 -6.89 17.24
C ILE A 173 7.81 -6.91 17.78
N HIS A 174 6.81 -6.96 16.89
CA HIS A 174 5.41 -6.94 17.27
C HIS A 174 4.97 -8.20 18.00
N GLU A 175 5.45 -9.38 17.62
CA GLU A 175 5.22 -10.62 18.36
C GLU A 175 5.73 -10.50 19.81
N ARG A 176 6.91 -9.90 19.96
CA ARG A 176 7.49 -9.70 21.30
C ARG A 176 6.72 -8.69 22.12
N LEU A 177 6.32 -7.56 21.52
CA LEU A 177 5.51 -6.53 22.17
C LEU A 177 4.11 -7.05 22.51
N ALA A 178 3.55 -7.96 21.72
CA ALA A 178 2.23 -8.56 21.97
C ALA A 178 2.14 -9.30 23.30
N LEU A 179 3.25 -9.84 23.80
CA LEU A 179 3.31 -10.50 25.14
C LEU A 179 2.98 -9.56 26.30
N HIS A 180 3.09 -8.24 26.07
CA HIS A 180 2.84 -7.20 27.06
C HIS A 180 1.53 -6.44 26.83
N THR A 181 0.68 -6.93 25.91
CA THR A 181 -0.60 -6.30 25.60
C THR A 181 -1.52 -6.32 26.83
N PRO A 182 -2.08 -5.18 27.26
CA PRO A 182 -3.03 -5.12 28.35
C PRO A 182 -4.24 -6.02 28.12
N VAL A 183 -4.76 -6.63 29.18
CA VAL A 183 -5.94 -7.50 29.11
C VAL A 183 -7.21 -6.67 28.93
N GLU A 184 -7.24 -5.48 29.48
CA GLU A 184 -8.38 -4.58 29.43
C GLU A 184 -8.60 -4.07 28.01
N ARG A 185 -9.84 -4.15 27.54
CA ARG A 185 -10.21 -3.83 26.16
C ARG A 185 -9.85 -2.40 25.77
N GLU A 186 -10.10 -1.45 26.65
CA GLU A 186 -9.88 -0.02 26.43
C GLU A 186 -8.40 0.30 26.23
N TRP A 187 -7.53 -0.35 27.04
CA TRP A 187 -6.08 -0.17 26.95
C TRP A 187 -5.44 -0.89 25.79
N ARG A 188 -6.04 -1.99 25.33
CA ARG A 188 -5.47 -2.86 24.29
C ARG A 188 -5.28 -2.14 22.96
N LEU A 189 -6.28 -1.37 22.53
CA LEU A 189 -6.20 -0.65 21.26
C LEU A 189 -5.18 0.49 21.33
N LEU A 190 -5.17 1.25 22.44
CA LEU A 190 -4.19 2.32 22.64
C LEU A 190 -2.77 1.76 22.70
N TYR A 191 -2.57 0.63 23.38
CA TYR A 191 -1.27 -0.04 23.43
C TYR A 191 -0.79 -0.44 22.03
N LYS A 192 -1.64 -1.08 21.26
CA LYS A 192 -1.30 -1.48 19.88
C LYS A 192 -0.94 -0.29 19.03
N LEU A 193 -1.77 0.76 19.00
CA LEU A 193 -1.50 1.98 18.25
C LEU A 193 -0.17 2.63 18.68
N TYR A 194 0.06 2.71 20.00
CA TYR A 194 1.30 3.26 20.56
C TYR A 194 2.53 2.49 20.08
N MET A 195 2.47 1.14 20.12
CA MET A 195 3.58 0.29 19.69
C MET A 195 3.82 0.35 18.18
N GLU A 196 2.75 0.36 17.37
CA GLU A 196 2.87 0.50 15.91
C GLU A 196 3.57 1.81 15.54
N LEU A 197 3.16 2.94 16.11
CA LEU A 197 3.77 4.24 15.84
C LEU A 197 5.20 4.34 16.37
N TYR A 198 5.47 3.77 17.55
CA TYR A 198 6.81 3.75 18.10
C TYR A 198 7.77 2.96 17.21
N VAL A 199 7.38 1.75 16.82
CA VAL A 199 8.19 0.86 15.98
C VAL A 199 8.40 1.47 14.60
N LEU A 200 7.36 2.05 14.00
CA LEU A 200 7.46 2.71 12.70
C LEU A 200 8.48 3.87 12.73
N ASN A 201 8.41 4.74 13.74
CA ASN A 201 9.39 5.82 13.91
C ASN A 201 10.81 5.30 14.13
N ALA A 202 10.97 4.27 14.96
CA ALA A 202 12.27 3.70 15.28
C ALA A 202 12.92 2.99 14.08
N LEU A 203 12.12 2.38 13.20
CA LEU A 203 12.60 1.72 11.98
C LEU A 203 12.73 2.67 10.77
N TRP A 204 12.24 3.91 10.88
CA TRP A 204 12.23 4.85 9.75
C TRP A 204 13.59 5.08 9.09
N PRO A 205 14.71 5.20 9.83
CA PRO A 205 16.03 5.35 9.22
C PRO A 205 16.46 4.19 8.31
N HIS A 206 15.81 3.03 8.44
CA HIS A 206 16.04 1.86 7.58
C HIS A 206 15.10 1.82 6.36
N ILE A 207 13.98 2.55 6.43
CA ILE A 207 12.97 2.63 5.37
C ILE A 207 13.38 3.65 4.32
N TYR A 208 13.92 4.78 4.74
CA TYR A 208 14.29 5.88 3.86
C TYR A 208 15.75 6.29 4.05
N ASP A 209 16.50 6.34 2.94
CA ASP A 209 17.86 6.87 2.87
C ASP A 209 17.94 7.82 1.67
N PRO A 210 18.12 9.14 1.88
CA PRO A 210 18.14 10.11 0.78
C PRO A 210 19.27 9.89 -0.22
N ASN A 211 20.31 9.14 0.17
CA ASN A 211 21.46 8.85 -0.67
C ASN A 211 21.26 7.59 -1.55
N LYS A 212 20.19 6.86 -1.34
CA LYS A 212 19.86 5.65 -2.10
C LYS A 212 18.55 5.86 -2.84
N ASN A 213 18.57 5.57 -4.12
CA ASN A 213 17.36 5.56 -4.97
C ASN A 213 16.49 4.35 -4.57
N ALA A 214 16.10 4.32 -3.29
CA ALA A 214 15.32 3.24 -2.67
C ALA A 214 13.86 3.24 -3.12
N GLY A 215 13.57 3.80 -4.32
CA GLY A 215 12.25 3.85 -4.95
C GLY A 215 11.29 2.77 -4.44
N LEU A 216 10.19 2.61 -4.79
CA LEU A 216 9.12 1.62 -4.59
C LEU A 216 9.35 0.38 -3.67
N MET A 217 10.59 0.09 -3.24
CA MET A 217 10.93 -1.13 -2.48
C MET A 217 10.21 -1.22 -1.12
N PHE A 218 10.06 -0.10 -0.41
CA PHE A 218 9.38 -0.07 0.88
C PHE A 218 7.91 0.36 0.79
N THR A 219 7.43 0.73 -0.39
CA THR A 219 6.03 1.18 -0.59
C THR A 219 5.04 0.12 -0.13
N TYR A 220 5.26 -1.14 -0.46
CA TYR A 220 4.38 -2.22 -0.03
C TYR A 220 4.35 -2.40 1.50
N PHE A 221 5.53 -2.35 2.13
CA PHE A 221 5.65 -2.41 3.58
C PHE A 221 4.90 -1.25 4.25
N LEU A 222 5.13 -0.03 3.77
CA LEU A 222 4.49 1.18 4.32
C LEU A 222 2.98 1.22 4.07
N SER A 223 2.52 0.82 2.89
CA SER A 223 1.09 0.72 2.61
C SER A 223 0.39 -0.23 3.58
N ARG A 224 0.99 -1.40 3.82
CA ARG A 224 0.46 -2.34 4.81
C ARG A 224 0.47 -1.76 6.23
N LYS A 225 1.57 -1.10 6.63
CA LYS A 225 1.66 -0.44 7.95
C LYS A 225 0.64 0.68 8.10
N GLN A 226 0.42 1.46 7.05
CA GLN A 226 -0.63 2.47 7.01
C GLN A 226 -2.00 1.84 7.23
N ASP A 227 -2.32 0.76 6.51
CA ASP A 227 -3.60 0.05 6.64
C ASP A 227 -3.79 -0.50 8.05
N ASP A 228 -2.77 -1.10 8.66
CA ASP A 228 -2.79 -1.63 10.02
C ASP A 228 -3.02 -0.50 11.05
N ILE A 229 -2.29 0.62 10.95
CA ILE A 229 -2.42 1.78 11.84
C ILE A 229 -3.79 2.45 11.68
N VAL A 230 -4.26 2.65 10.45
CA VAL A 230 -5.58 3.23 10.16
C VAL A 230 -6.70 2.33 10.72
N SER A 231 -6.61 1.01 10.54
CA SER A 231 -7.57 0.07 11.11
C SER A 231 -7.62 0.14 12.64
N LEU A 232 -6.48 0.26 13.32
CA LEU A 232 -6.44 0.45 14.78
C LEU A 232 -7.08 1.77 15.21
N MET A 233 -6.85 2.84 14.45
CA MET A 233 -7.47 4.15 14.70
C MET A 233 -8.99 4.10 14.51
N ASP A 234 -9.48 3.39 13.48
CA ASP A 234 -10.91 3.19 13.24
C ASP A 234 -11.56 2.36 14.34
N ASP A 235 -10.89 1.30 14.79
CA ASP A 235 -11.35 0.46 15.91
C ASP A 235 -11.43 1.24 17.24
N MET A 236 -10.54 2.23 17.44
CA MET A 236 -10.61 3.12 18.60
C MET A 236 -11.82 4.05 18.54
N GLY A 237 -12.16 4.54 17.36
CA GLY A 237 -13.36 5.31 17.04
C GLY A 237 -13.87 6.24 18.14
N ASP A 238 -15.16 6.10 18.47
CA ASP A 238 -15.82 6.83 19.57
C ASP A 238 -15.66 6.13 20.94
N GLY A 239 -14.68 5.24 21.07
CA GLY A 239 -14.40 4.52 22.32
C GLY A 239 -14.14 5.45 23.51
N LEU A 240 -14.47 4.96 24.71
CA LEU A 240 -14.30 5.70 25.95
C LEU A 240 -12.80 6.01 26.17
N LYS A 241 -12.43 7.27 26.21
CA LYS A 241 -11.09 7.73 26.60
C LYS A 241 -11.09 7.99 28.10
N LEU A 242 -10.36 7.18 28.84
CA LEU A 242 -10.18 7.39 30.27
C LEU A 242 -9.17 8.52 30.51
N PHE A 243 -9.37 9.31 31.53
CA PHE A 243 -8.45 10.40 31.92
C PHE A 243 -7.00 9.91 32.10
N GLU A 244 -6.84 8.69 32.60
CA GLU A 244 -5.53 8.06 32.78
C GLU A 244 -4.77 7.82 31.47
N MET A 245 -5.47 7.84 30.32
CA MET A 245 -4.89 7.66 28.98
C MET A 245 -4.36 8.94 28.37
N ASP A 246 -4.68 10.11 28.92
CA ASP A 246 -4.34 11.42 28.32
C ASP A 246 -2.85 11.58 28.06
N ALA A 247 -2.00 11.14 29.00
CA ALA A 247 -0.55 11.18 28.83
C ALA A 247 -0.05 10.29 27.67
N PHE A 248 -0.70 9.16 27.44
CA PHE A 248 -0.38 8.27 26.32
C PHE A 248 -0.81 8.87 24.98
N PHE A 249 -1.99 9.49 24.92
CA PHE A 249 -2.42 10.22 23.72
C PHE A 249 -1.47 11.38 23.39
N THR A 250 -0.98 12.09 24.39
CA THR A 250 0.04 13.14 24.17
C THR A 250 1.31 12.56 23.55
N ASN A 251 1.78 11.40 24.00
CA ASN A 251 2.94 10.73 23.41
C ASN A 251 2.66 10.22 21.98
N VAL A 252 1.44 9.72 21.71
CA VAL A 252 1.00 9.36 20.36
C VAL A 252 1.04 10.58 19.44
N GLU A 253 0.55 11.73 19.91
CA GLU A 253 0.60 13.02 19.20
C GLU A 253 2.05 13.46 18.92
N ASP A 254 2.96 13.27 19.87
CA ASP A 254 4.39 13.52 19.67
C ASP A 254 5.03 12.59 18.64
N MET A 255 4.71 11.30 18.68
CA MET A 255 5.19 10.33 17.69
C MET A 255 4.68 10.63 16.28
N LEU A 256 3.42 11.05 16.15
CA LEU A 256 2.83 11.46 14.87
C LEU A 256 3.46 12.76 14.35
N HIS A 257 3.75 13.69 15.25
CA HIS A 257 4.46 14.93 14.92
C HIS A 257 5.87 14.62 14.40
N THR A 258 6.62 13.77 15.10
CA THR A 258 7.95 13.31 14.66
C THR A 258 7.86 12.60 13.32
N LEU A 259 6.90 11.68 13.14
CA LEU A 259 6.70 10.97 11.88
C LEU A 259 6.45 11.92 10.71
N LEU A 260 5.65 12.95 10.91
CA LEU A 260 5.30 13.89 9.85
C LEU A 260 6.42 14.87 9.51
N LEU A 261 7.11 15.46 10.51
CA LEU A 261 7.97 16.62 10.34
C LEU A 261 9.47 16.30 10.43
N GLU A 262 9.86 15.28 11.20
CA GLU A 262 11.26 14.96 11.42
C GLU A 262 11.77 13.85 10.50
N GLN A 263 10.83 13.05 9.92
CA GLN A 263 11.16 12.00 8.97
C GLN A 263 11.09 12.53 7.54
N GLU A 264 11.87 11.92 6.63
CA GLU A 264 11.90 12.26 5.22
C GLU A 264 11.39 11.11 4.36
N GLY A 265 10.91 11.41 3.14
CA GLY A 265 10.38 10.45 2.20
C GLY A 265 8.97 9.96 2.54
N TYR A 266 8.31 9.38 1.56
CA TYR A 266 6.94 8.83 1.68
C TYR A 266 5.94 9.82 2.29
N ASP A 267 5.98 11.07 1.81
CA ASP A 267 5.21 12.19 2.36
C ASP A 267 3.71 11.93 2.37
N SER A 268 3.18 11.23 1.35
CA SER A 268 1.75 10.94 1.27
C SER A 268 1.29 9.93 2.32
N GLU A 269 2.08 8.90 2.60
CA GLU A 269 1.77 7.89 3.61
C GLU A 269 1.85 8.48 5.02
N ARG A 270 2.89 9.28 5.30
CA ARG A 270 3.04 9.98 6.58
C ARG A 270 1.90 10.97 6.83
N PHE A 271 1.56 11.76 5.80
CA PHE A 271 0.45 12.71 5.85
C PHE A 271 -0.89 12.00 6.08
N ALA A 272 -1.14 10.89 5.39
CA ALA A 272 -2.38 10.13 5.55
C ALA A 272 -2.55 9.56 6.97
N ILE A 273 -1.49 8.96 7.56
CA ILE A 273 -1.51 8.47 8.95
C ILE A 273 -1.80 9.62 9.93
N TYR A 274 -1.10 10.75 9.77
CA TYR A 274 -1.28 11.93 10.61
C TYR A 274 -2.71 12.48 10.52
N CYS A 275 -3.22 12.70 9.31
CA CYS A 275 -4.56 13.21 9.09
C CYS A 275 -5.63 12.28 9.65
N HIS A 276 -5.48 10.96 9.49
CA HIS A 276 -6.43 9.99 9.99
C HIS A 276 -6.59 10.06 11.51
N TYR A 277 -5.47 10.17 12.25
CA TYR A 277 -5.51 10.32 13.71
C TYR A 277 -6.29 11.58 14.14
N TRP A 278 -5.96 12.73 13.57
CA TRP A 278 -6.60 13.99 13.92
C TRP A 278 -8.07 14.06 13.47
N GLN A 279 -8.45 13.32 12.45
CA GLN A 279 -9.82 13.25 11.95
C GLN A 279 -10.70 12.34 12.82
N TYR A 280 -10.22 11.14 13.14
CA TYR A 280 -11.03 10.09 13.73
C TYR A 280 -10.74 9.82 15.20
N VAL A 281 -9.51 9.95 15.66
CA VAL A 281 -9.13 9.66 17.04
C VAL A 281 -9.17 10.92 17.89
N GLN A 282 -8.46 11.99 17.51
CA GLN A 282 -8.40 13.21 18.31
C GLN A 282 -9.40 14.26 17.83
N ARG A 283 -10.62 14.23 18.39
CA ARG A 283 -11.72 15.13 17.99
C ARG A 283 -11.85 16.38 18.87
N ASN A 284 -11.03 16.50 19.92
CA ASN A 284 -11.11 17.65 20.83
C ASN A 284 -10.57 18.91 20.13
N LYS A 285 -11.45 19.91 19.97
CA LYS A 285 -11.11 21.18 19.31
C LYS A 285 -9.98 21.95 19.99
N THR A 286 -9.86 21.86 21.32
CA THR A 286 -8.79 22.56 22.08
C THR A 286 -7.44 21.91 21.79
N VAL A 287 -7.39 20.58 21.75
CA VAL A 287 -6.15 19.84 21.44
C VAL A 287 -5.73 20.10 19.98
N ARG A 288 -6.69 20.10 19.03
CA ARG A 288 -6.43 20.45 17.62
C ARG A 288 -5.88 21.88 17.48
N LYS A 289 -6.42 22.87 18.22
CA LYS A 289 -5.87 24.23 18.19
C LYS A 289 -4.44 24.30 18.74
N ARG A 290 -4.14 23.56 19.81
CA ARG A 290 -2.78 23.48 20.36
C ARG A 290 -1.81 22.89 19.33
N GLU A 291 -2.23 21.87 18.58
CA GLU A 291 -1.40 21.32 17.51
C GLU A 291 -1.15 22.34 16.39
N VAL A 292 -2.17 23.09 15.97
CA VAL A 292 -2.00 24.18 15.00
C VAL A 292 -0.99 25.22 15.49
N GLU A 293 -1.05 25.60 16.78
CA GLU A 293 -0.09 26.54 17.40
C GLU A 293 1.34 25.95 17.43
N ARG A 294 1.45 24.64 17.69
CA ARG A 294 2.73 23.92 17.66
C ARG A 294 3.33 23.89 16.26
N LEU A 295 2.50 23.64 15.25
CA LEU A 295 2.88 23.60 13.85
C LEU A 295 3.32 24.97 13.32
N ALA A 296 2.71 26.06 13.77
CA ALA A 296 3.04 27.43 13.35
C ALA A 296 4.51 27.83 13.68
N ASN A 297 5.16 27.11 14.59
CA ASN A 297 6.57 27.31 14.92
C ASN A 297 7.53 26.43 14.09
N SER A 298 7.01 25.62 13.16
CA SER A 298 7.81 24.75 12.30
C SER A 298 8.47 25.55 11.16
N THR A 299 9.62 25.08 10.71
CA THR A 299 10.34 25.63 9.54
C THR A 299 9.90 25.01 8.21
N TYR A 300 9.02 24.04 8.25
CA TYR A 300 8.52 23.33 7.07
C TYR A 300 7.35 24.07 6.41
N ASP A 301 7.13 23.79 5.11
CA ASP A 301 5.93 24.25 4.42
C ASP A 301 4.69 23.51 4.95
N MET A 302 3.94 24.23 5.79
CA MET A 302 2.80 23.68 6.52
C MET A 302 1.47 23.89 5.81
N HIS A 303 1.47 24.48 4.61
CA HIS A 303 0.25 24.91 3.92
C HIS A 303 -0.84 23.83 3.88
N MET A 304 -0.50 22.58 3.48
CA MET A 304 -1.48 21.49 3.39
C MET A 304 -2.02 21.04 4.75
N ILE A 305 -1.18 21.10 5.79
CA ILE A 305 -1.57 20.73 7.15
C ILE A 305 -2.45 21.82 7.76
N GLU A 306 -2.16 23.08 7.49
CA GLU A 306 -3.02 24.21 7.90
C GLU A 306 -4.42 24.10 7.29
N LEU A 307 -4.51 23.76 6.02
CA LEU A 307 -5.79 23.53 5.35
C LEU A 307 -6.54 22.32 5.93
N PHE A 308 -5.83 21.26 6.24
CA PHE A 308 -6.41 20.11 6.93
C PHE A 308 -7.05 20.50 8.27
N PHE A 309 -6.32 21.23 9.12
CA PHE A 309 -6.89 21.70 10.39
C PHE A 309 -7.99 22.75 10.21
N ALA A 310 -7.90 23.59 9.17
CA ALA A 310 -8.99 24.52 8.84
C ALA A 310 -10.30 23.75 8.57
N LEU A 311 -10.26 22.65 7.83
CA LEU A 311 -11.42 21.76 7.63
C LEU A 311 -11.94 21.17 8.94
N LEU A 312 -11.04 20.62 9.79
CA LEU A 312 -11.44 20.01 11.06
C LEU A 312 -11.99 21.02 12.08
N LEU A 313 -11.57 22.28 12.01
CA LEU A 313 -12.01 23.39 12.87
C LEU A 313 -13.16 24.18 12.24
N GLN A 314 -13.55 23.84 11.00
CA GLN A 314 -14.61 24.50 10.23
C GLN A 314 -14.30 25.99 9.91
N ASP A 315 -13.03 26.30 9.64
CA ASP A 315 -12.55 27.59 9.18
C ASP A 315 -12.55 27.63 7.64
N GLU A 316 -13.76 27.84 7.07
CA GLU A 316 -13.95 27.83 5.61
C GLU A 316 -13.23 29.01 4.92
N ASP A 317 -13.02 30.12 5.60
CA ASP A 317 -12.35 31.30 5.03
C ASP A 317 -10.93 30.99 4.60
N LYS A 318 -10.20 30.19 5.38
CA LYS A 318 -8.87 29.71 5.00
C LYS A 318 -8.91 28.83 3.77
N ILE A 319 -9.89 27.97 3.63
CA ILE A 319 -10.03 27.09 2.47
C ILE A 319 -10.33 27.91 1.20
N PHE A 320 -11.25 28.88 1.27
CA PHE A 320 -11.58 29.73 0.12
C PHE A 320 -10.49 30.74 -0.24
N ALA A 321 -9.57 31.04 0.68
CA ALA A 321 -8.40 31.86 0.38
C ALA A 321 -7.40 31.17 -0.54
N VAL A 322 -7.42 29.82 -0.63
CA VAL A 322 -6.54 29.03 -1.49
C VAL A 322 -6.90 29.26 -2.96
N LYS A 323 -5.95 29.77 -3.72
CA LYS A 323 -6.04 29.97 -5.17
C LYS A 323 -4.91 29.28 -5.92
N GLU A 324 -3.91 28.83 -5.20
CA GLU A 324 -2.79 28.13 -5.79
C GLU A 324 -3.24 26.76 -6.26
N HIS A 325 -2.88 26.42 -7.49
CA HIS A 325 -3.15 25.11 -8.06
C HIS A 325 -1.91 24.64 -8.83
N SER A 326 -1.67 23.36 -8.79
CA SER A 326 -0.59 22.68 -9.52
C SER A 326 -0.87 21.18 -9.53
N ALA A 327 -0.40 20.50 -10.56
CA ALA A 327 -0.50 19.04 -10.62
C ALA A 327 0.18 18.34 -9.41
N VAL A 328 1.18 18.95 -8.80
CA VAL A 328 1.84 18.43 -7.58
C VAL A 328 0.88 18.43 -6.38
N TYR A 329 0.01 19.43 -6.28
CA TYR A 329 -0.92 19.57 -5.16
C TYR A 329 -2.21 18.73 -5.32
N CYS A 330 -2.48 18.20 -6.51
CA CYS A 330 -3.75 17.48 -6.75
C CYS A 330 -3.97 16.32 -5.79
N SER A 331 -2.94 15.53 -5.46
CA SER A 331 -3.08 14.42 -4.50
C SER A 331 -3.52 14.90 -3.12
N TYR A 332 -2.92 15.97 -2.63
CA TYR A 332 -3.25 16.57 -1.34
C TYR A 332 -4.65 17.20 -1.34
N TYR A 333 -5.01 17.93 -2.40
CA TYR A 333 -6.35 18.51 -2.48
C TYR A 333 -7.45 17.45 -2.63
N LEU A 334 -7.17 16.32 -3.28
CA LEU A 334 -8.09 15.19 -3.33
C LEU A 334 -8.29 14.56 -1.94
N GLU A 335 -7.22 14.45 -1.16
CA GLU A 335 -7.30 13.97 0.22
C GLU A 335 -8.08 14.96 1.10
N LEU A 336 -7.75 16.25 1.04
CA LEU A 336 -8.48 17.29 1.75
C LEU A 336 -9.96 17.37 1.33
N ALA A 337 -10.28 17.16 0.05
CA ALA A 337 -11.65 17.06 -0.42
C ALA A 337 -12.38 15.87 0.21
N SER A 338 -11.74 14.70 0.29
CA SER A 338 -12.31 13.53 0.97
C SER A 338 -12.62 13.83 2.44
N ILE A 339 -11.73 14.54 3.11
CA ILE A 339 -11.92 14.99 4.49
C ILE A 339 -13.07 16.01 4.59
N ALA A 340 -13.11 17.01 3.69
CA ALA A 340 -14.19 18.00 3.63
C ALA A 340 -15.57 17.33 3.46
N TYR A 341 -15.65 16.30 2.62
CA TYR A 341 -16.86 15.50 2.44
C TYR A 341 -17.25 14.77 3.74
N SER A 342 -16.29 14.15 4.43
CA SER A 342 -16.54 13.42 5.68
C SER A 342 -17.02 14.34 6.83
N VAL A 343 -16.49 15.56 6.91
CA VAL A 343 -16.92 16.57 7.89
C VAL A 343 -18.15 17.38 7.43
N LYS A 344 -18.74 17.03 6.28
CA LYS A 344 -19.93 17.65 5.67
C LYS A 344 -19.77 19.13 5.27
N SER A 345 -18.54 19.58 5.01
CA SER A 345 -18.24 20.91 4.46
C SER A 345 -18.30 20.86 2.93
N MET A 346 -19.51 20.79 2.36
CA MET A 346 -19.71 20.62 0.91
C MET A 346 -19.18 21.79 0.09
N ARG A 347 -19.17 23.02 0.63
CA ARG A 347 -18.60 24.18 -0.06
C ARG A 347 -17.07 24.08 -0.18
N SER A 348 -16.39 23.65 0.88
CA SER A 348 -14.95 23.40 0.85
C SER A 348 -14.62 22.23 -0.07
N TYR A 349 -15.43 21.17 -0.08
CA TYR A 349 -15.33 20.04 -0.98
C TYR A 349 -15.37 20.48 -2.45
N GLU A 350 -16.38 21.25 -2.83
CA GLU A 350 -16.53 21.78 -4.18
C GLU A 350 -15.33 22.67 -4.57
N HIS A 351 -14.93 23.58 -3.68
CA HIS A 351 -13.79 24.48 -3.93
C HIS A 351 -12.50 23.71 -4.22
N LEU A 352 -12.17 22.74 -3.36
CA LEU A 352 -10.96 21.91 -3.52
C LEU A 352 -10.99 21.09 -4.82
N LEU A 353 -12.13 20.48 -5.16
CA LEU A 353 -12.26 19.74 -6.41
C LEU A 353 -12.15 20.66 -7.65
N LYS A 354 -12.64 21.89 -7.57
CA LYS A 354 -12.46 22.86 -8.66
C LYS A 354 -11.01 23.29 -8.84
N LEU A 355 -10.22 23.38 -7.76
CA LEU A 355 -8.77 23.59 -7.86
C LEU A 355 -8.08 22.38 -8.51
N VAL A 356 -8.43 21.15 -8.11
CA VAL A 356 -7.91 19.93 -8.73
C VAL A 356 -8.22 19.90 -10.23
N LEU A 357 -9.42 20.29 -10.62
CA LEU A 357 -9.88 20.23 -12.01
C LEU A 357 -8.98 21.01 -12.96
N LEU A 358 -8.41 22.14 -12.51
CA LEU A 358 -7.54 22.99 -13.31
C LEU A 358 -6.29 22.25 -13.80
N ASP A 359 -5.76 21.35 -12.98
CA ASP A 359 -4.53 20.60 -13.26
C ASP A 359 -4.73 19.08 -13.38
N LEU A 360 -5.97 18.60 -13.37
CA LEU A 360 -6.29 17.18 -13.33
C LEU A 360 -5.72 16.41 -14.53
N GLU A 361 -5.71 17.01 -15.72
CA GLU A 361 -5.13 16.39 -16.92
C GLU A 361 -3.61 16.20 -16.76
N ALA A 362 -2.90 17.22 -16.30
CA ALA A 362 -1.47 17.16 -16.04
C ALA A 362 -1.14 16.17 -14.92
N TYR A 363 -1.95 16.14 -13.86
CA TYR A 363 -1.83 15.19 -12.76
C TYR A 363 -2.03 13.76 -13.25
N THR A 364 -3.12 13.46 -13.95
CA THR A 364 -3.43 12.13 -14.47
C THR A 364 -2.31 11.60 -15.37
N ASN A 365 -1.79 12.44 -16.28
CA ASN A 365 -0.77 12.02 -17.22
C ASN A 365 0.61 11.83 -16.60
N LYS A 366 0.97 12.60 -15.58
CA LYS A 366 2.32 12.62 -15.00
C LYS A 366 2.46 11.75 -13.76
N TYR A 367 1.43 11.73 -12.90
CA TYR A 367 1.53 11.14 -11.56
C TYR A 367 0.69 9.87 -11.37
N VAL A 368 -0.29 9.60 -12.24
CA VAL A 368 -1.06 8.37 -12.17
C VAL A 368 -0.47 7.33 -13.14
N PRO A 369 0.05 6.19 -12.65
CA PRO A 369 0.54 5.16 -13.54
C PRO A 369 -0.57 4.61 -14.45
N GLY A 370 -0.25 4.35 -15.73
CA GLY A 370 -1.23 3.96 -16.74
C GLY A 370 -2.11 2.74 -16.38
N ALA A 371 -1.55 1.80 -15.61
CA ALA A 371 -2.30 0.64 -15.11
C ALA A 371 -3.47 1.03 -14.17
N PHE A 372 -3.38 2.19 -13.52
CA PHE A 372 -4.38 2.69 -12.56
C PHE A 372 -5.32 3.74 -13.16
N HIS A 373 -5.16 4.16 -14.41
CA HIS A 373 -6.01 5.20 -15.02
C HIS A 373 -7.49 4.87 -14.96
N LYS A 374 -7.88 3.59 -15.11
CA LYS A 374 -9.29 3.18 -15.01
C LYS A 374 -9.85 3.44 -13.61
N ILE A 375 -9.17 2.94 -12.58
CA ILE A 375 -9.58 3.08 -11.18
C ILE A 375 -9.59 4.57 -10.80
N HIS A 376 -8.58 5.32 -11.26
CA HIS A 376 -8.51 6.77 -11.05
C HIS A 376 -9.72 7.49 -11.67
N ALA A 377 -10.08 7.15 -12.91
CA ALA A 377 -11.24 7.74 -13.58
C ALA A 377 -12.54 7.43 -12.83
N GLU A 378 -12.74 6.19 -12.39
CA GLU A 378 -13.90 5.80 -11.58
C GLU A 378 -13.97 6.59 -10.27
N LYS A 379 -12.82 6.74 -9.56
CA LYS A 379 -12.72 7.55 -8.33
C LYS A 379 -13.06 9.02 -8.60
N MET A 380 -12.50 9.62 -9.63
CA MET A 380 -12.78 11.02 -10.00
C MET A 380 -14.25 11.21 -10.32
N MET A 381 -14.84 10.35 -11.14
CA MET A 381 -16.27 10.43 -11.46
C MET A 381 -17.15 10.33 -10.22
N ALA A 382 -16.82 9.44 -9.28
CA ALA A 382 -17.55 9.34 -8.00
C ALA A 382 -17.44 10.62 -7.17
N MET A 383 -16.25 11.23 -7.07
CA MET A 383 -16.04 12.47 -6.34
C MET A 383 -16.79 13.65 -6.97
N TYR A 384 -16.64 13.83 -8.28
CA TYR A 384 -17.29 14.95 -8.99
C TYR A 384 -18.79 14.81 -9.15
N ALA A 385 -19.36 13.61 -8.96
CA ALA A 385 -20.81 13.40 -8.94
C ALA A 385 -21.57 14.16 -7.81
N HIS A 386 -20.84 14.60 -6.78
CA HIS A 386 -21.43 15.32 -5.63
C HIS A 386 -21.42 16.84 -5.78
N ILE A 387 -20.89 17.37 -6.87
CA ILE A 387 -20.83 18.83 -7.14
C ILE A 387 -21.47 19.17 -8.47
N SER A 388 -21.82 20.44 -8.62
CA SER A 388 -22.36 20.95 -9.89
C SER A 388 -21.23 21.54 -10.72
N LEU A 389 -21.02 20.98 -11.91
CA LEU A 389 -20.07 21.48 -12.89
C LEU A 389 -20.82 22.23 -13.99
N ASN A 390 -20.22 23.31 -14.49
CA ASN A 390 -20.67 23.92 -15.73
C ASN A 390 -20.13 23.13 -16.94
N GLU A 391 -20.64 23.43 -18.14
CA GLU A 391 -20.30 22.71 -19.37
C GLU A 391 -18.78 22.68 -19.65
N HIS A 392 -18.08 23.78 -19.38
CA HIS A 392 -16.63 23.86 -19.55
C HIS A 392 -15.88 22.97 -18.55
N GLU A 393 -16.30 23.01 -17.27
CA GLU A 393 -15.73 22.17 -16.20
C GLU A 393 -15.98 20.67 -16.49
N GLU A 394 -17.19 20.30 -16.93
CA GLU A 394 -17.47 18.91 -17.37
C GLU A 394 -16.52 18.47 -18.49
N HIS A 395 -16.33 19.32 -19.49
CA HIS A 395 -15.44 19.01 -20.59
C HIS A 395 -13.98 18.86 -20.15
N MET A 396 -13.53 19.70 -19.21
CA MET A 396 -12.20 19.58 -18.61
C MET A 396 -12.05 18.24 -17.88
N LEU A 397 -13.04 17.84 -17.07
CA LEU A 397 -13.04 16.59 -16.32
C LEU A 397 -12.91 15.39 -17.28
N TYR A 398 -13.78 15.28 -18.26
CA TYR A 398 -13.76 14.13 -19.18
C TYR A 398 -12.50 14.08 -20.03
N ARG A 399 -11.96 15.24 -20.43
CA ARG A 399 -10.70 15.32 -21.17
C ARG A 399 -9.53 14.83 -20.31
N ALA A 400 -9.47 15.23 -19.04
CA ALA A 400 -8.44 14.83 -18.10
C ALA A 400 -8.40 13.31 -17.84
N LEU A 401 -9.56 12.65 -17.93
CA LEU A 401 -9.68 11.20 -17.75
C LEU A 401 -9.38 10.38 -19.03
N GLY A 402 -9.11 11.05 -20.15
CA GLY A 402 -8.68 10.44 -21.41
C GLY A 402 -9.68 9.42 -21.96
N ALA A 403 -9.19 8.23 -22.34
CA ALA A 403 -10.03 7.18 -22.91
C ALA A 403 -11.12 6.69 -21.94
N TYR A 404 -10.85 6.68 -20.66
CA TYR A 404 -11.82 6.26 -19.63
C TYR A 404 -12.89 7.32 -19.39
N GLY A 405 -12.58 8.61 -19.57
CA GLY A 405 -13.54 9.70 -19.49
C GLY A 405 -14.57 9.69 -20.62
N LEU A 406 -14.21 9.13 -21.78
CA LEU A 406 -15.07 9.10 -22.96
C LEU A 406 -16.41 8.40 -22.70
N GLN A 407 -16.40 7.27 -22.01
CA GLN A 407 -17.61 6.52 -21.69
C GLN A 407 -18.55 7.33 -20.76
N PHE A 408 -18.00 7.95 -19.72
CA PHE A 408 -18.77 8.77 -18.79
C PHE A 408 -19.34 10.02 -19.48
N TYR A 409 -18.53 10.69 -20.31
CA TYR A 409 -18.98 11.85 -21.07
C TYR A 409 -20.10 11.47 -22.04
N SER A 410 -19.95 10.34 -22.72
CA SER A 410 -20.97 9.82 -23.62
C SER A 410 -22.30 9.57 -22.90
N MET A 411 -22.26 8.97 -21.71
CA MET A 411 -23.45 8.76 -20.88
C MET A 411 -24.08 10.08 -20.39
N SER A 412 -23.26 11.05 -19.99
CA SER A 412 -23.73 12.39 -19.60
C SER A 412 -24.47 13.09 -20.74
N LEU A 413 -23.91 13.06 -21.96
CA LEU A 413 -24.55 13.63 -23.13
C LEU A 413 -25.93 13.00 -23.44
N ILE A 414 -26.07 11.69 -23.24
CA ILE A 414 -27.36 10.99 -23.37
C ILE A 414 -28.35 11.46 -22.31
N GLN A 415 -27.94 11.53 -21.05
CA GLN A 415 -28.81 12.01 -19.96
C GLN A 415 -29.29 13.45 -20.17
N GLN A 416 -28.43 14.30 -20.74
CA GLN A 416 -28.74 15.68 -21.09
C GLN A 416 -29.47 15.83 -22.44
N GLN A 417 -29.75 14.72 -23.15
CA GLN A 417 -30.38 14.70 -24.47
C GLN A 417 -29.59 15.46 -25.54
N ARG A 418 -28.26 15.59 -25.39
CA ARG A 418 -27.33 16.26 -26.32
C ARG A 418 -26.87 15.28 -27.40
N TYR A 419 -27.81 14.71 -28.13
CA TYR A 419 -27.57 13.62 -29.08
C TYR A 419 -26.62 14.00 -30.25
N ARG A 420 -26.64 15.26 -30.72
CA ARG A 420 -25.71 15.72 -31.77
C ARG A 420 -24.27 15.67 -31.30
N GLU A 421 -24.01 16.11 -30.09
CA GLU A 421 -22.68 16.11 -29.52
C GLU A 421 -22.21 14.69 -29.19
N TRP A 422 -23.13 13.82 -28.75
CA TRP A 422 -22.86 12.40 -28.58
C TRP A 422 -22.36 11.76 -29.89
N VAL A 423 -23.05 12.01 -31.00
CA VAL A 423 -22.64 11.52 -32.34
C VAL A 423 -21.30 12.11 -32.74
N ALA A 424 -21.10 13.43 -32.61
CA ALA A 424 -19.84 14.08 -32.90
C ALA A 424 -18.67 13.49 -32.11
N LEU A 425 -18.86 13.24 -30.83
CA LEU A 425 -17.87 12.62 -29.94
C LEU A 425 -17.41 11.26 -30.48
N HIS A 426 -18.37 10.37 -30.85
CA HIS A 426 -18.08 9.03 -31.36
C HIS A 426 -17.52 9.05 -32.77
N MET A 427 -17.74 10.11 -33.54
CA MET A 427 -17.12 10.33 -34.86
C MET A 427 -15.66 10.80 -34.73
N MET A 428 -15.36 11.65 -33.75
CA MET A 428 -14.02 12.22 -33.54
C MET A 428 -13.05 11.27 -32.86
N LYS A 429 -13.54 10.35 -32.03
CA LYS A 429 -12.72 9.39 -31.29
C LYS A 429 -12.77 8.01 -31.95
N PRO A 430 -11.70 7.20 -31.85
CA PRO A 430 -11.66 5.85 -32.42
C PRO A 430 -12.48 4.85 -31.60
N THR A 431 -13.80 5.09 -31.47
CA THR A 431 -14.73 4.19 -30.79
C THR A 431 -15.20 3.07 -31.72
N SER A 432 -15.55 1.92 -31.15
CA SER A 432 -16.18 0.82 -31.87
C SER A 432 -17.71 0.95 -31.87
N LEU A 433 -18.38 0.17 -32.72
CA LEU A 433 -19.84 0.05 -32.66
C LEU A 433 -20.31 -0.46 -31.27
N LEU A 434 -19.55 -1.38 -30.68
CA LEU A 434 -19.87 -1.93 -29.35
C LEU A 434 -19.80 -0.85 -28.27
N ASP A 435 -18.77 0.00 -28.29
CA ASP A 435 -18.64 1.13 -27.35
C ASP A 435 -19.83 2.09 -27.49
N ALA A 436 -20.25 2.39 -28.71
CA ALA A 436 -21.42 3.22 -28.98
C ALA A 436 -22.72 2.55 -28.50
N GLU A 437 -22.88 1.24 -28.72
CA GLU A 437 -24.04 0.46 -28.22
C GLU A 437 -24.12 0.47 -26.69
N MET A 438 -22.97 0.37 -26.01
CA MET A 438 -22.88 0.40 -24.53
C MET A 438 -23.11 1.79 -23.94
N SER A 439 -22.88 2.85 -24.69
CA SER A 439 -22.91 4.23 -24.21
C SER A 439 -24.10 5.07 -24.69
N GLY A 440 -25.15 4.46 -25.24
CA GLY A 440 -26.42 5.15 -25.49
C GLY A 440 -26.89 5.21 -26.95
N LEU A 441 -26.30 4.44 -27.87
CA LEU A 441 -26.72 4.40 -29.29
C LEU A 441 -28.23 4.12 -29.47
N LYS A 442 -28.82 3.30 -28.57
CA LYS A 442 -30.25 2.99 -28.61
C LYS A 442 -31.13 4.22 -28.32
N ASP A 443 -30.69 5.08 -27.41
CA ASP A 443 -31.39 6.30 -27.05
C ASP A 443 -31.38 7.29 -28.21
N VAL A 444 -30.23 7.49 -28.86
CA VAL A 444 -30.13 8.31 -30.07
C VAL A 444 -30.99 7.73 -31.19
N LEU A 445 -31.02 6.39 -31.38
CA LEU A 445 -31.87 5.72 -32.38
C LEU A 445 -33.36 5.91 -32.11
N ALA A 446 -33.75 6.04 -30.85
CA ALA A 446 -35.13 6.25 -30.45
C ALA A 446 -35.61 7.70 -30.71
N HIS A 447 -34.76 8.69 -30.42
CA HIS A 447 -35.13 10.09 -30.43
C HIS A 447 -34.73 10.84 -31.68
N GLU A 448 -33.48 10.64 -32.15
CA GLU A 448 -32.95 11.32 -33.34
C GLU A 448 -32.20 10.37 -34.29
N PRO A 449 -32.91 9.40 -34.92
CA PRO A 449 -32.30 8.36 -35.73
C PRO A 449 -31.50 8.88 -36.92
N ALA A 450 -31.85 10.05 -37.45
CA ALA A 450 -31.15 10.67 -38.59
C ALA A 450 -29.69 11.02 -38.27
N LEU A 451 -29.36 11.35 -37.02
CA LEU A 451 -28.02 11.68 -36.57
C LEU A 451 -27.06 10.49 -36.65
N LEU A 452 -27.57 9.26 -36.58
CA LEU A 452 -26.75 8.06 -36.62
C LEU A 452 -26.27 7.66 -38.02
N LEU A 453 -26.84 8.21 -39.07
CA LEU A 453 -26.47 7.81 -40.43
C LEU A 453 -24.99 8.01 -40.74
N PRO A 454 -24.36 9.19 -40.46
CA PRO A 454 -22.93 9.37 -40.68
C PRO A 454 -22.08 8.51 -39.75
N LEU A 455 -22.52 8.22 -38.54
CA LEU A 455 -21.80 7.35 -37.58
C LEU A 455 -21.77 5.89 -38.07
N TYR A 456 -22.90 5.37 -38.53
CA TYR A 456 -22.97 4.01 -39.13
C TYR A 456 -22.12 3.93 -40.41
N HIS A 457 -22.09 4.97 -41.23
CA HIS A 457 -21.20 5.06 -42.39
C HIS A 457 -19.74 4.86 -41.95
N LEU A 458 -19.30 5.62 -40.96
CA LEU A 458 -17.94 5.57 -40.45
C LEU A 458 -17.59 4.16 -39.93
N PHE A 459 -18.45 3.56 -39.12
CA PHE A 459 -18.23 2.21 -38.60
C PHE A 459 -18.19 1.17 -39.72
N ALA A 460 -19.10 1.22 -40.68
CA ALA A 460 -19.11 0.29 -41.81
C ALA A 460 -17.84 0.41 -42.67
N LEU A 461 -17.36 1.63 -42.95
CA LEU A 461 -16.13 1.82 -43.71
C LEU A 461 -14.90 1.27 -43.00
N ARG A 462 -14.78 1.47 -41.70
CA ARG A 462 -13.69 0.88 -40.88
C ARG A 462 -13.67 -0.66 -40.98
N GLU A 463 -14.84 -1.30 -41.01
CA GLU A 463 -14.93 -2.73 -41.24
C GLU A 463 -14.52 -3.13 -42.66
N VAL A 464 -14.92 -2.38 -43.67
CA VAL A 464 -14.52 -2.64 -45.07
C VAL A 464 -13.01 -2.53 -45.25
N GLU A 465 -12.36 -1.57 -44.59
CA GLU A 465 -10.91 -1.36 -44.63
C GLU A 465 -10.09 -2.55 -44.09
N GLN A 466 -10.64 -3.39 -43.25
CA GLN A 466 -9.97 -4.59 -42.72
C GLN A 466 -9.83 -5.71 -43.79
N LYS A 467 -10.45 -5.60 -44.94
CA LYS A 467 -10.29 -6.47 -46.13
C LYS A 467 -10.43 -7.97 -45.84
N SER A 468 -11.26 -8.38 -44.90
CA SER A 468 -11.55 -9.77 -44.61
C SER A 468 -13.06 -10.09 -44.73
N ARG A 469 -13.41 -11.31 -45.05
CA ARG A 469 -14.82 -11.72 -45.23
C ARG A 469 -15.64 -11.57 -43.96
N SER A 470 -15.02 -11.80 -42.79
CA SER A 470 -15.67 -11.61 -41.51
C SER A 470 -16.04 -10.13 -41.27
N HIS A 471 -15.13 -9.22 -41.58
CA HIS A 471 -15.36 -7.78 -41.47
C HIS A 471 -16.37 -7.28 -42.49
N TYR A 472 -16.39 -7.83 -43.72
CA TYR A 472 -17.43 -7.51 -44.71
C TYR A 472 -18.84 -7.90 -44.22
N LYS A 473 -18.98 -9.04 -43.53
CA LYS A 473 -20.26 -9.40 -42.87
C LYS A 473 -20.65 -8.36 -41.80
N GLN A 474 -19.69 -7.88 -40.99
CA GLN A 474 -19.97 -6.82 -40.03
C GLN A 474 -20.36 -5.51 -40.69
N ALA A 475 -19.67 -5.09 -41.75
CA ALA A 475 -20.04 -3.90 -42.51
C ALA A 475 -21.50 -3.99 -43.02
N VAL A 476 -21.89 -5.14 -43.57
CA VAL A 476 -23.26 -5.39 -44.05
C VAL A 476 -24.28 -5.34 -42.89
N ARG A 477 -23.91 -5.88 -41.71
CA ARG A 477 -24.75 -5.74 -40.53
C ARG A 477 -24.95 -4.28 -40.12
N ILE A 478 -23.89 -3.47 -40.15
CA ILE A 478 -23.95 -2.04 -39.81
C ILE A 478 -24.82 -1.30 -40.82
N TRP A 479 -24.69 -1.58 -42.11
CA TRP A 479 -25.57 -1.00 -43.13
C TRP A 479 -27.04 -1.38 -42.97
N LYS A 480 -27.37 -2.59 -42.50
CA LYS A 480 -28.74 -2.94 -42.09
C LYS A 480 -29.26 -2.11 -40.92
N MET A 481 -28.39 -1.84 -39.92
CA MET A 481 -28.74 -0.91 -38.83
C MET A 481 -28.98 0.49 -39.36
N MET A 482 -28.14 0.97 -40.29
CA MET A 482 -28.30 2.25 -40.99
C MET A 482 -29.61 2.32 -41.77
N LYS A 483 -29.99 1.23 -42.48
CA LYS A 483 -31.29 1.13 -43.20
C LYS A 483 -32.47 1.29 -42.23
N SER A 484 -32.38 0.61 -41.06
CA SER A 484 -33.40 0.71 -40.01
C SER A 484 -33.51 2.15 -39.45
N ALA A 485 -32.37 2.79 -39.19
CA ALA A 485 -32.34 4.18 -38.73
C ALA A 485 -32.90 5.16 -39.80
N ALA A 486 -32.52 4.98 -41.05
CA ALA A 486 -33.02 5.76 -42.17
C ALA A 486 -34.56 5.61 -42.35
N LYS A 487 -35.08 4.37 -42.14
CA LYS A 487 -36.53 4.14 -42.16
C LYS A 487 -37.23 4.88 -41.03
N LYS A 488 -36.72 4.83 -39.81
CA LYS A 488 -37.27 5.56 -38.66
C LYS A 488 -37.20 7.09 -38.86
N ALA A 489 -36.17 7.57 -39.58
CA ALA A 489 -35.96 8.97 -39.86
C ALA A 489 -36.73 9.50 -41.12
N ASN A 490 -37.55 8.63 -41.76
CA ASN A 490 -38.18 8.93 -43.06
C ASN A 490 -37.17 9.30 -44.16
N LYS A 491 -35.97 8.73 -44.16
CA LYS A 491 -34.86 8.97 -45.13
C LYS A 491 -34.48 7.70 -45.86
N LEU A 492 -35.42 6.81 -46.16
CA LEU A 492 -35.13 5.54 -46.82
C LEU A 492 -34.54 5.75 -48.24
N ALA A 493 -35.10 6.69 -49.05
CA ALA A 493 -34.60 7.02 -50.38
C ALA A 493 -33.11 7.49 -50.32
N TYR A 494 -32.72 8.24 -49.29
CA TYR A 494 -31.31 8.61 -49.06
C TYR A 494 -30.44 7.39 -48.83
N PHE A 495 -30.91 6.42 -48.06
CA PHE A 495 -30.16 5.17 -47.80
C PHE A 495 -30.00 4.37 -49.09
N GLU A 496 -31.03 4.27 -49.94
CA GLU A 496 -30.98 3.55 -51.23
C GLU A 496 -29.92 4.16 -52.15
N GLN A 497 -29.92 5.46 -52.32
CA GLN A 497 -28.87 6.16 -53.10
C GLN A 497 -27.48 5.97 -52.52
N TYR A 498 -27.37 6.02 -51.18
CA TYR A 498 -26.11 5.80 -50.47
C TYR A 498 -25.56 4.39 -50.69
N ILE A 499 -26.39 3.34 -50.58
CA ILE A 499 -25.91 1.97 -50.71
C ILE A 499 -25.53 1.62 -52.15
N GLU A 500 -26.21 2.20 -53.15
CA GLU A 500 -25.82 2.11 -54.54
C GLU A 500 -24.46 2.77 -54.79
N ALA A 501 -24.22 3.94 -54.21
CA ALA A 501 -22.92 4.60 -54.25
C ALA A 501 -21.81 3.74 -53.63
N MET A 502 -22.07 3.10 -52.49
CA MET A 502 -21.12 2.19 -51.85
C MET A 502 -20.84 0.95 -52.70
N GLN A 503 -21.85 0.40 -53.35
CA GLN A 503 -21.70 -0.72 -54.28
C GLN A 503 -20.77 -0.35 -55.44
N GLN A 504 -20.94 0.83 -56.05
CA GLN A 504 -20.09 1.31 -57.12
C GLN A 504 -18.66 1.61 -56.65
N GLN A 505 -18.51 2.26 -55.52
CA GLN A 505 -17.22 2.59 -54.92
C GLN A 505 -16.37 1.33 -54.68
N PHE A 506 -16.99 0.28 -54.17
CA PHE A 506 -16.33 -0.96 -53.80
C PHE A 506 -16.53 -2.12 -54.78
N LYS A 507 -16.89 -1.83 -56.05
CA LYS A 507 -17.16 -2.83 -57.09
C LYS A 507 -16.06 -3.86 -57.31
N ARG A 508 -14.79 -3.53 -56.96
CA ARG A 508 -13.64 -4.43 -57.09
C ARG A 508 -13.52 -5.43 -55.94
N LEU A 509 -14.22 -5.23 -54.83
CA LEU A 509 -14.20 -6.10 -53.65
C LEU A 509 -15.26 -7.21 -53.76
N ARG A 510 -14.99 -8.24 -54.59
CA ARG A 510 -15.96 -9.34 -54.91
C ARG A 510 -16.63 -9.92 -53.69
N ALA A 511 -15.82 -10.26 -52.61
CA ALA A 511 -16.36 -10.85 -51.40
C ALA A 511 -17.32 -9.91 -50.65
N LEU A 512 -17.09 -8.59 -50.70
CA LEU A 512 -18.00 -7.59 -50.12
C LEU A 512 -19.30 -7.53 -50.92
N GLN A 513 -19.24 -7.53 -52.28
CA GLN A 513 -20.42 -7.55 -53.14
C GLN A 513 -21.32 -8.78 -52.84
N GLU A 514 -20.71 -9.98 -52.75
CA GLU A 514 -21.43 -11.20 -52.36
C GLU A 514 -22.12 -11.04 -51.00
N GLU A 515 -21.46 -10.47 -50.00
CA GLU A 515 -22.06 -10.30 -48.66
C GLU A 515 -23.15 -9.22 -48.66
N MET A 516 -23.04 -8.14 -49.47
CA MET A 516 -24.08 -7.12 -49.69
C MET A 516 -25.35 -7.72 -50.31
N GLU A 517 -25.19 -8.58 -51.35
CA GLU A 517 -26.30 -9.29 -52.00
C GLU A 517 -26.98 -10.26 -51.03
N LYS A 518 -26.19 -11.11 -50.31
CA LYS A 518 -26.74 -12.01 -49.29
C LYS A 518 -27.44 -11.23 -48.17
N GLY A 519 -26.96 -10.05 -47.88
CA GLY A 519 -27.53 -9.13 -46.92
C GLY A 519 -28.86 -8.50 -47.33
N LYS A 520 -29.28 -8.64 -48.59
CA LYS A 520 -30.49 -8.02 -49.15
C LYS A 520 -30.53 -6.50 -48.88
N LEU A 521 -29.38 -5.84 -49.08
CA LEU A 521 -29.30 -4.40 -48.89
C LEU A 521 -30.00 -3.63 -50.04
N PHE A 522 -30.01 -4.20 -51.21
CA PHE A 522 -30.76 -3.70 -52.38
C PHE A 522 -32.19 -4.19 -52.34
N THR A 523 -33.13 -3.33 -52.60
CA THR A 523 -34.56 -3.62 -52.76
C THR A 523 -34.89 -4.06 -54.16
#